data_d7cb78f93c4655eded82ea63ade39be3
#
_entry.id   d7cb78f93c4655eded82ea63ade39be3
#
_cell.length_a   1.000
_cell.length_b   1.000
_cell.length_c   1.000
_cell.angle_alpha   90.00
_cell.angle_beta   90.00
_cell.angle_gamma   90.00
#
_symmetry.space_group_name_H-M   'P 1'
#
loop_
_entity.id
_entity.type
_entity.pdbx_description
1 polymer ?
#
loop_
_entity_poly.entity_id
_entity_poly.type
_entity_poly.pdbx_seq_one_letter_code
_entity_poly.pdbx_strand_id
1 'polypeptide(L)'
;MTDTSTTAAPFLTAWFEILDGDEPSRILDLISDDFTLSILFSTGDGNATDFAGDRAALVGYLEQRERGTRTHHRLSATTLGQDELFLGEVRRAGVPEASFVAAGRVNDEGRLQRLLIGRSSEIRFT
;
A
#
# COMPACT_ATOMS: atom_id res chain seq x y z
N MET A 1 17.25 -24.23 6.45
CA MET A 1 16.45 -23.88 5.44
C MET A 1 15.68 -22.66 5.73
N THR A 2 15.53 -21.98 4.83
CA THR A 2 14.71 -20.83 4.99
C THR A 2 13.26 -21.20 4.89
N ASP A 3 12.49 -20.76 5.80
CA ASP A 3 11.08 -20.96 5.68
C ASP A 3 10.53 -20.01 4.62
N THR A 4 10.41 -20.53 3.43
CA THR A 4 9.94 -19.76 2.31
C THR A 4 8.43 -19.58 2.32
N SER A 5 7.72 -20.28 3.20
CA SER A 5 6.29 -20.10 3.32
C SER A 5 5.94 -18.80 4.01
N THR A 6 6.87 -18.24 4.77
CA THR A 6 6.62 -17.00 5.48
C THR A 6 6.95 -15.82 4.60
N THR A 7 5.94 -15.06 4.24
CA THR A 7 6.11 -13.84 3.47
C THR A 7 6.13 -12.67 4.42
N ALA A 8 7.18 -11.84 4.35
CA ALA A 8 7.22 -10.61 5.12
C ALA A 8 6.09 -9.69 4.66
N ALA A 9 5.40 -9.05 5.60
CA ALA A 9 4.30 -8.14 5.33
C ALA A 9 3.26 -8.74 4.38
N PRO A 10 2.64 -9.88 4.74
CA PRO A 10 1.73 -10.56 3.82
C PRO A 10 0.50 -9.72 3.45
N PHE A 11 -0.05 -8.92 4.37
CA PHE A 11 -1.22 -8.09 4.08
C PHE A 11 -0.88 -6.93 3.16
N LEU A 12 0.27 -6.27 3.38
CA LEU A 12 0.70 -5.19 2.50
C LEU A 12 1.09 -5.73 1.13
N THR A 13 1.74 -6.89 1.07
CA THR A 13 2.05 -7.54 -0.20
C THR A 13 0.77 -7.82 -0.97
N ALA A 14 -0.22 -8.41 -0.32
CA ALA A 14 -1.51 -8.69 -0.96
C ALA A 14 -2.23 -7.40 -1.36
N TRP A 15 -2.17 -6.35 -0.52
CA TRP A 15 -2.77 -5.06 -0.81
C TRP A 15 -2.29 -4.53 -2.16
N PHE A 16 -0.97 -4.45 -2.37
CA PHE A 16 -0.44 -3.88 -3.60
C PHE A 16 -0.64 -4.78 -4.80
N GLU A 17 -0.57 -6.10 -4.64
CA GLU A 17 -0.85 -7.03 -5.73
C GLU A 17 -2.29 -6.91 -6.20
N ILE A 18 -3.24 -6.83 -5.28
CA ILE A 18 -4.65 -6.70 -5.62
C ILE A 18 -4.94 -5.33 -6.23
N LEU A 19 -4.34 -4.29 -5.66
CA LEU A 19 -4.52 -2.91 -6.15
C LEU A 19 -4.08 -2.79 -7.60
N ASP A 20 -3.00 -3.47 -7.98
CA ASP A 20 -2.44 -3.42 -9.33
C ASP A 20 -3.09 -4.42 -10.27
N GLY A 21 -3.94 -5.29 -9.78
CA GLY A 21 -4.58 -6.34 -10.55
C GLY A 21 -5.89 -5.90 -11.20
N ASP A 22 -6.64 -6.89 -11.68
CA ASP A 22 -7.86 -6.67 -12.45
C ASP A 22 -9.07 -6.32 -11.58
N GLU A 23 -9.03 -6.70 -10.30
CA GLU A 23 -10.16 -6.52 -9.39
C GLU A 23 -9.71 -5.82 -8.10
N PRO A 24 -9.40 -4.51 -8.17
CA PRO A 24 -8.90 -3.80 -6.98
C PRO A 24 -9.87 -3.80 -5.80
N SER A 25 -11.16 -3.96 -6.05
CA SER A 25 -12.16 -4.02 -4.98
C SER A 25 -11.96 -5.20 -4.04
N ARG A 26 -11.22 -6.22 -4.44
CA ARG A 26 -10.90 -7.35 -3.57
C ARG A 26 -10.07 -6.94 -2.35
N ILE A 27 -9.47 -5.76 -2.38
CA ILE A 27 -8.79 -5.19 -1.22
C ILE A 27 -9.73 -5.11 -0.01
N LEU A 28 -11.01 -4.91 -0.26
CA LEU A 28 -12.01 -4.80 0.81
C LEU A 28 -12.14 -6.08 1.63
N ASP A 29 -11.70 -7.21 1.08
CA ASP A 29 -11.70 -8.48 1.80
C ASP A 29 -10.57 -8.60 2.82
N LEU A 30 -9.56 -7.73 2.73
CA LEU A 30 -8.40 -7.75 3.62
C LEU A 30 -8.61 -6.90 4.87
N ILE A 31 -9.53 -5.97 4.84
CA ILE A 31 -9.62 -4.92 5.86
C ILE A 31 -10.72 -5.18 6.88
N SER A 32 -10.54 -4.60 8.06
CA SER A 32 -11.54 -4.66 9.13
C SER A 32 -12.66 -3.66 8.87
N ASP A 33 -13.77 -3.80 9.60
CA ASP A 33 -14.89 -2.87 9.47
C ASP A 33 -14.52 -1.46 9.95
N ASP A 34 -13.61 -1.36 10.92
CA ASP A 34 -13.13 -0.08 11.45
C ASP A 34 -11.82 0.37 10.84
N PHE A 35 -11.53 -0.08 9.63
CA PHE A 35 -10.31 0.24 8.91
C PHE A 35 -10.14 1.75 8.71
N THR A 36 -8.90 2.23 8.89
CA THR A 36 -8.54 3.61 8.57
C THR A 36 -7.28 3.64 7.74
N LEU A 37 -7.20 4.60 6.82
CA LEU A 37 -6.13 4.75 5.85
C LEU A 37 -5.71 6.21 5.76
N SER A 38 -4.39 6.43 5.69
CA SER A 38 -3.83 7.74 5.36
C SER A 38 -2.76 7.57 4.30
N ILE A 39 -2.88 8.30 3.21
CA ILE A 39 -1.90 8.31 2.13
C ILE A 39 -1.38 9.73 1.97
N LEU A 40 -0.07 9.88 2.10
CA LEU A 40 0.61 11.15 1.96
C LEU A 40 1.40 11.14 0.65
N PHE A 41 1.10 12.08 -0.24
CA PHE A 41 1.79 12.21 -1.52
C PHE A 41 2.62 13.48 -1.55
N SER A 42 3.90 13.35 -1.89
CA SER A 42 4.73 14.48 -2.27
C SER A 42 4.90 14.46 -3.78
N THR A 43 4.55 15.55 -4.44
CA THR A 43 4.64 15.65 -5.90
C THR A 43 5.98 16.20 -6.37
N GLY A 44 6.82 16.66 -5.45
CA GLY A 44 8.15 17.16 -5.78
C GLY A 44 8.19 18.63 -6.19
N ASP A 45 7.06 19.30 -6.25
CA ASP A 45 6.96 20.70 -6.64
C ASP A 45 6.55 21.60 -5.47
N GLY A 46 6.68 21.08 -4.26
CA GLY A 46 6.28 21.80 -3.05
C GLY A 46 4.82 21.58 -2.68
N ASN A 47 4.07 20.85 -3.50
CA ASN A 47 2.68 20.51 -3.22
C ASN A 47 2.57 19.10 -2.68
N ALA A 48 1.58 18.86 -1.86
CA ALA A 48 1.26 17.55 -1.35
C ALA A 48 -0.24 17.32 -1.49
N THR A 49 -0.61 16.10 -1.86
CA THR A 49 -1.99 15.68 -1.91
C THR A 49 -2.15 14.53 -0.95
N ASP A 50 -3.04 14.70 0.03
CA ASP A 50 -3.27 13.68 1.04
C ASP A 50 -4.65 13.09 0.86
N PHE A 51 -4.74 11.80 1.14
CA PHE A 51 -6.01 11.11 1.24
C PHE A 51 -6.09 10.45 2.60
N ALA A 52 -7.19 10.62 3.28
CA ALA A 52 -7.41 9.94 4.55
C ALA A 52 -8.87 9.54 4.66
N GLY A 53 -9.14 8.38 5.24
CA GLY A 53 -10.51 7.96 5.39
C GLY A 53 -10.64 6.56 5.95
N ASP A 54 -11.88 6.12 5.97
CA ASP A 54 -12.28 4.81 6.46
C ASP A 54 -12.59 3.87 5.28
N ARG A 55 -13.22 2.75 5.59
CA ARG A 55 -13.61 1.77 4.57
C ARG A 55 -14.49 2.39 3.48
N ALA A 56 -15.45 3.22 3.85
CA ALA A 56 -16.35 3.85 2.87
C ALA A 56 -15.58 4.81 1.96
N ALA A 57 -14.66 5.58 2.53
CA ALA A 57 -13.82 6.48 1.74
C ALA A 57 -12.91 5.70 0.79
N LEU A 58 -12.41 4.54 1.21
CA LEU A 58 -11.60 3.69 0.35
C LEU A 58 -12.38 3.19 -0.86
N VAL A 59 -13.65 2.83 -0.69
CA VAL A 59 -14.49 2.42 -1.82
C VAL A 59 -14.52 3.52 -2.88
N GLY A 60 -14.77 4.76 -2.46
CA GLY A 60 -14.79 5.90 -3.38
C GLY A 60 -13.44 6.13 -4.04
N TYR A 61 -12.35 5.99 -3.29
CA TYR A 61 -10.99 6.14 -3.83
C TYR A 61 -10.73 5.10 -4.93
N LEU A 62 -11.10 3.84 -4.72
CA LEU A 62 -10.89 2.78 -5.70
C LEU A 62 -11.69 3.00 -6.98
N GLU A 63 -12.87 3.60 -6.87
CA GLU A 63 -13.69 3.90 -8.03
C GLU A 63 -13.13 5.03 -8.89
N GLN A 64 -12.42 5.97 -8.27
CA GLN A 64 -11.91 7.16 -8.95
C GLN A 64 -10.46 7.03 -9.42
N ARG A 65 -9.72 6.05 -8.90
CA ARG A 65 -8.31 5.96 -9.25
C ARG A 65 -8.10 5.46 -10.68
N GLU A 66 -7.04 5.97 -11.31
CA GLU A 66 -6.62 5.54 -12.63
C GLU A 66 -6.11 4.11 -12.56
N ARG A 67 -6.51 3.29 -13.51
CA ARG A 67 -6.14 1.88 -13.55
C ARG A 67 -5.07 1.59 -14.58
N GLY A 68 -4.24 0.60 -14.27
CA GLY A 68 -3.37 -0.03 -15.27
C GLY A 68 -2.16 0.76 -15.68
N THR A 69 -1.96 1.95 -15.14
CA THR A 69 -0.81 2.78 -15.53
C THR A 69 0.32 2.68 -14.52
N ARG A 70 0.02 2.44 -13.25
CA ARG A 70 1.02 2.37 -12.20
C ARG A 70 1.03 1.01 -11.55
N THR A 71 2.24 0.54 -11.21
CA THR A 71 2.44 -0.72 -10.48
C THR A 71 3.31 -0.45 -9.27
N HIS A 72 3.13 -1.28 -8.24
CA HIS A 72 3.85 -1.16 -6.97
C HIS A 72 4.79 -2.35 -6.82
N HIS A 73 6.07 -2.08 -6.58
CA HIS A 73 7.11 -3.11 -6.53
C HIS A 73 7.78 -3.09 -5.17
N ARG A 74 7.86 -4.25 -4.55
CA ARG A 74 8.48 -4.39 -3.24
C ARG A 74 10.00 -4.34 -3.36
N LEU A 75 10.63 -3.47 -2.58
CA LEU A 75 12.08 -3.44 -2.43
C LEU A 75 12.50 -4.14 -1.14
N SER A 76 11.76 -3.95 -0.06
CA SER A 76 12.03 -4.57 1.23
C SER A 76 10.76 -4.58 2.07
N ALA A 77 10.60 -5.59 2.90
CA ALA A 77 9.44 -5.68 3.79
C ALA A 77 9.78 -6.48 5.04
N THR A 78 9.08 -6.21 6.12
CA THR A 78 9.23 -6.96 7.36
C THR A 78 7.92 -6.99 8.14
N THR A 79 7.80 -7.98 9.00
CA THR A 79 6.67 -8.12 9.92
C THR A 79 7.21 -8.11 11.34
N LEU A 80 6.63 -7.26 12.19
CA LEU A 80 7.00 -7.12 13.60
C LEU A 80 5.72 -7.27 14.44
N GLY A 81 5.47 -8.49 14.91
CA GLY A 81 4.23 -8.76 15.62
C GLY A 81 3.02 -8.55 14.73
N GLN A 82 2.15 -7.65 15.12
CA GLN A 82 0.96 -7.31 14.32
C GLN A 82 1.21 -6.19 13.32
N ASP A 83 2.42 -5.65 13.29
CA ASP A 83 2.75 -4.55 12.40
C ASP A 83 3.52 -5.04 11.18
N GLU A 84 3.19 -4.48 10.04
CA GLU A 84 3.89 -4.75 8.79
C GLU A 84 4.50 -3.48 8.24
N LEU A 85 5.71 -3.58 7.72
CA LEU A 85 6.43 -2.47 7.12
C LEU A 85 6.85 -2.85 5.71
N PHE A 86 6.75 -1.90 4.79
CA PHE A 86 6.96 -2.16 3.37
C PHE A 86 7.63 -0.96 2.71
N LEU A 87 8.76 -1.17 2.07
CA LEU A 87 9.43 -0.18 1.24
C LEU A 87 9.23 -0.60 -0.21
N GLY A 88 8.75 0.32 -1.03
CA GLY A 88 8.45 -0.02 -2.41
C GLY A 88 8.77 1.08 -3.40
N GLU A 89 8.57 0.75 -4.65
CA GLU A 89 8.77 1.64 -5.79
C GLU A 89 7.52 1.63 -6.64
N VAL A 90 7.06 2.82 -7.01
CA VAL A 90 5.97 2.96 -7.97
C VAL A 90 6.59 3.12 -9.35
N ARG A 91 6.10 2.33 -10.30
CA ARG A 91 6.51 2.44 -11.70
C ARG A 91 5.30 2.80 -12.55
N ARG A 92 5.52 3.65 -13.53
CA ARG A 92 4.52 4.01 -14.52
C ARG A 92 4.98 3.52 -15.87
N ALA A 93 4.22 2.61 -16.48
CA ALA A 93 4.60 1.98 -17.74
C ALA A 93 6.02 1.37 -17.68
N GLY A 94 6.36 0.77 -16.54
CA GLY A 94 7.66 0.14 -16.33
C GLY A 94 8.78 1.09 -15.94
N VAL A 95 8.52 2.40 -15.89
CA VAL A 95 9.54 3.40 -15.56
C VAL A 95 9.38 3.83 -14.11
N PRO A 96 10.48 3.81 -13.30
CA PRO A 96 10.41 4.26 -11.92
C PRO A 96 9.93 5.70 -11.81
N GLU A 97 8.96 5.93 -10.94
CA GLU A 97 8.33 7.24 -10.75
C GLU A 97 8.52 7.78 -9.33
N ALA A 98 8.38 6.93 -8.34
CA ALA A 98 8.41 7.35 -6.94
C ALA A 98 8.80 6.20 -6.04
N SER A 99 9.29 6.53 -4.85
CA SER A 99 9.45 5.58 -3.76
C SER A 99 8.28 5.75 -2.80
N PHE A 100 7.93 4.69 -2.08
CA PHE A 100 6.92 4.78 -1.03
C PHE A 100 7.26 3.86 0.13
N VAL A 101 6.73 4.23 1.30
CA VAL A 101 6.78 3.38 2.48
C VAL A 101 5.35 3.17 2.97
N ALA A 102 5.09 1.99 3.51
CA ALA A 102 3.79 1.69 4.09
C ALA A 102 3.98 1.02 5.44
N ALA A 103 3.08 1.34 6.37
CA ALA A 103 3.01 0.69 7.66
C ALA A 103 1.57 0.27 7.91
N GLY A 104 1.35 -0.98 8.30
CA GLY A 104 0.02 -1.51 8.53
C GLY A 104 -0.07 -2.24 9.85
N ARG A 105 -1.25 -2.21 10.46
CA ARG A 105 -1.54 -3.00 11.65
C ARG A 105 -2.63 -4.01 11.34
N VAL A 106 -2.35 -5.27 11.65
CA VAL A 106 -3.31 -6.37 11.53
C VAL A 106 -3.93 -6.58 12.90
N ASN A 107 -5.26 -6.62 12.97
CA ASN A 107 -5.93 -6.80 14.24
C ASN A 107 -5.94 -8.27 14.67
N ASP A 108 -6.50 -8.55 15.86
CA ASP A 108 -6.52 -9.90 16.43
C ASP A 108 -7.38 -10.88 15.62
N GLU A 109 -8.23 -10.35 14.74
CA GLU A 109 -9.07 -11.18 13.87
C GLU A 109 -8.44 -11.48 12.53
N GLY A 110 -7.22 -11.03 12.31
CA GLY A 110 -6.51 -11.28 11.05
C GLY A 110 -6.95 -10.36 9.92
N ARG A 111 -7.32 -9.13 10.23
CA ARG A 111 -7.72 -8.14 9.22
C ARG A 111 -6.84 -6.90 9.34
N LEU A 112 -6.53 -6.30 8.19
CA LEU A 112 -5.78 -5.05 8.18
C LEU A 112 -6.67 -3.93 8.71
N GLN A 113 -6.26 -3.32 9.81
CA GLN A 113 -7.05 -2.33 10.53
C GLN A 113 -6.59 -0.90 10.29
N ARG A 114 -5.30 -0.70 10.13
CA ARG A 114 -4.72 0.63 9.92
C ARG A 114 -3.65 0.56 8.85
N LEU A 115 -3.61 1.59 8.01
CA LEU A 115 -2.62 1.66 6.95
C LEU A 115 -2.19 3.10 6.74
N LEU A 116 -0.87 3.31 6.80
CA LEU A 116 -0.24 4.59 6.51
C LEU A 116 0.69 4.40 5.32
N ILE A 117 0.55 5.22 4.29
CA ILE A 117 1.41 5.19 3.12
C ILE A 117 2.00 6.57 2.90
N GLY A 118 3.32 6.65 2.71
CA GLY A 118 3.99 7.87 2.34
C GLY A 118 4.70 7.68 1.01
N ARG A 119 4.61 8.65 0.11
CA ARG A 119 5.16 8.56 -1.23
C ARG A 119 5.93 9.82 -1.57
N SER A 120 7.10 9.67 -2.21
CA SER A 120 7.91 10.78 -2.67
C SER A 120 8.53 10.45 -4.03
N SER A 121 8.48 11.41 -4.94
CA SER A 121 9.15 11.30 -6.23
C SER A 121 10.62 11.72 -6.16
N GLU A 122 11.05 12.30 -5.04
CA GLU A 122 12.40 12.87 -4.92
C GLU A 122 13.44 11.90 -4.37
N ILE A 123 13.04 10.95 -3.57
CA ILE A 123 13.95 10.00 -2.92
C ILE A 123 13.82 8.64 -3.59
N ARG A 124 14.96 8.07 -3.98
CA ARG A 124 15.01 6.77 -4.66
C ARG A 124 15.83 5.79 -3.85
N PHE A 125 15.44 4.53 -3.89
CA PHE A 125 16.13 3.45 -3.20
C PHE A 125 16.65 2.39 -4.18
N THR A 126 16.59 2.69 -5.47
CA THR A 126 17.11 1.81 -6.52
C THR A 126 18.07 2.56 -7.44
#